data_fc2d3f0fd3493656f7e33aec8026fd91
#
_entry.id   fc2d3f0fd3493656f7e33aec8026fd91
#
_cell.length_a   1.000
_cell.length_b   1.000
_cell.length_c   1.000
_cell.angle_alpha   90.00
_cell.angle_beta   90.00
_cell.angle_gamma   90.00
#
_symmetry.space_group_name_H-M   'P 1'
#
loop_
_entity.id
_entity.type
_entity.pdbx_description
1 polymer ?
#
loop_
_entity_poly.entity_id
_entity_poly.type
_entity_poly.pdbx_seq_one_letter_code
_entity_poly.pdbx_strand_id
1 'polypeptide(L)'
;MAEGAELIQKFYDETLSNGNMDAIDDLVTDDVVDHEEGLPGQPEGKEGVRFFVSMMREAFSDLKATVGPAVESGDMASAEVTITGRHTGEFMGVPATDKSFEIKSIDIVRFEDGKCAEHWGVTDNMALMMQIGAIPEPAQT
;
A
#
# COMPACT_ATOMS: atom_id res chain seq x y z
N MET A 1 13.40 15.39 -2.94
CA MET A 1 13.26 13.94 -2.78
C MET A 1 13.66 13.28 -4.09
N ALA A 2 14.30 12.13 -4.06
CA ALA A 2 14.72 11.44 -5.25
C ALA A 2 13.52 10.85 -6.02
N GLU A 3 13.71 10.58 -7.31
CA GLU A 3 12.65 10.19 -8.24
C GLU A 3 11.82 8.99 -7.76
N GLY A 4 12.47 7.94 -7.26
CA GLY A 4 11.76 6.74 -6.81
C GLY A 4 10.95 6.97 -5.54
N ALA A 5 11.49 7.73 -4.60
CA ALA A 5 10.77 8.09 -3.38
C ALA A 5 9.56 8.98 -3.70
N GLU A 6 9.71 9.92 -4.63
CA GLU A 6 8.60 10.75 -5.10
C GLU A 6 7.52 9.92 -5.79
N LEU A 7 7.93 8.93 -6.59
CA LEU A 7 6.99 8.02 -7.24
C LEU A 7 6.18 7.23 -6.23
N ILE A 8 6.84 6.69 -5.20
CA ILE A 8 6.16 5.95 -4.12
C ILE A 8 5.16 6.85 -3.41
N GLN A 9 5.58 8.06 -3.02
CA GLN A 9 4.70 9.01 -2.32
C GLN A 9 3.50 9.38 -3.19
N LYS A 10 3.75 9.70 -4.46
CA LYS A 10 2.69 10.09 -5.39
C LYS A 10 1.70 8.96 -5.62
N PHE A 11 2.17 7.72 -5.75
CA PHE A 11 1.30 6.57 -5.90
C PHE A 11 0.31 6.48 -4.73
N TYR A 12 0.82 6.54 -3.50
CA TYR A 12 -0.05 6.46 -2.32
C TYR A 12 -1.02 7.64 -2.24
N ASP A 13 -0.53 8.86 -2.50
CA ASP A 13 -1.36 10.07 -2.41
C ASP A 13 -2.51 10.03 -3.42
N GLU A 14 -2.21 9.70 -4.66
CA GLU A 14 -3.22 9.69 -5.73
C GLU A 14 -4.20 8.53 -5.59
N THR A 15 -3.72 7.35 -5.22
CA THR A 15 -4.56 6.15 -5.19
C THR A 15 -5.24 5.93 -3.86
N LEU A 16 -4.51 5.61 -2.80
CA LEU A 16 -5.11 5.28 -1.52
C LEU A 16 -5.75 6.49 -0.84
N SER A 17 -5.08 7.64 -0.86
CA SER A 17 -5.60 8.84 -0.19
C SER A 17 -6.69 9.52 -0.99
N ASN A 18 -6.47 9.77 -2.28
CA ASN A 18 -7.39 10.55 -3.11
C ASN A 18 -8.39 9.71 -3.90
N GLY A 19 -8.13 8.43 -4.08
CA GLY A 19 -9.02 7.55 -4.84
C GLY A 19 -9.01 7.79 -6.34
N ASN A 20 -7.95 8.41 -6.87
CA ASN A 20 -7.79 8.66 -8.29
C ASN A 20 -7.31 7.41 -9.01
N MET A 21 -8.24 6.55 -9.40
CA MET A 21 -7.91 5.28 -10.05
C MET A 21 -7.23 5.48 -11.42
N ASP A 22 -7.54 6.58 -12.11
CA ASP A 22 -6.91 6.87 -13.40
C ASP A 22 -5.40 7.14 -13.26
N ALA A 23 -4.95 7.60 -12.10
CA ALA A 23 -3.53 7.81 -11.84
C ALA A 23 -2.71 6.53 -11.93
N ILE A 24 -3.32 5.36 -11.74
CA ILE A 24 -2.62 4.08 -11.86
C ILE A 24 -2.03 3.93 -13.26
N ASP A 25 -2.75 4.34 -14.29
CA ASP A 25 -2.26 4.27 -15.67
C ASP A 25 -1.02 5.15 -15.90
N ASP A 26 -0.91 6.26 -15.17
CA ASP A 26 0.22 7.18 -15.29
C ASP A 26 1.42 6.77 -14.43
N LEU A 27 1.19 6.00 -13.37
CA LEU A 27 2.19 5.70 -12.35
C LEU A 27 2.72 4.27 -12.40
N VAL A 28 2.05 3.39 -13.13
CA VAL A 28 2.37 1.96 -13.18
C VAL A 28 2.40 1.51 -14.64
N THR A 29 3.40 0.71 -15.01
CA THR A 29 3.50 0.18 -16.37
C THR A 29 2.41 -0.86 -16.63
N ASP A 30 2.06 -1.07 -17.91
CA ASP A 30 1.04 -2.05 -18.29
C ASP A 30 1.41 -3.49 -17.91
N ASP A 31 2.70 -3.78 -17.89
CA ASP A 31 3.24 -5.12 -17.60
C ASP A 31 3.87 -5.20 -16.20
N VAL A 32 3.44 -4.36 -15.28
CA VAL A 32 3.97 -4.34 -13.91
C VAL A 32 3.95 -5.73 -13.26
N VAL A 33 5.03 -6.05 -12.55
CA VAL A 33 5.14 -7.28 -11.76
C VAL A 33 5.18 -6.91 -10.28
N ASP A 34 4.26 -7.46 -9.51
CA ASP A 34 4.22 -7.25 -8.06
C ASP A 34 4.59 -8.55 -7.35
N HIS A 35 5.66 -8.50 -6.58
CA HIS A 35 6.16 -9.65 -5.83
C HIS A 35 5.62 -9.70 -4.40
N GLU A 36 4.94 -8.66 -3.96
CA GLU A 36 4.27 -8.69 -2.66
C GLU A 36 3.04 -9.58 -2.76
N GLU A 37 2.84 -10.43 -1.73
CA GLU A 37 1.67 -11.29 -1.68
C GLU A 37 0.40 -10.43 -1.59
N GLY A 38 -0.51 -10.63 -2.53
CA GLY A 38 -1.72 -9.84 -2.61
C GLY A 38 -2.85 -10.31 -1.70
N LEU A 39 -3.94 -9.58 -1.75
CA LEU A 39 -5.18 -9.95 -1.07
C LEU A 39 -5.82 -11.16 -1.76
N PRO A 40 -6.64 -11.94 -1.02
CA PRO A 40 -7.35 -13.07 -1.64
C PRO A 40 -8.14 -12.64 -2.88
N GLY A 41 -7.93 -13.35 -3.99
CA GLY A 41 -8.61 -13.05 -5.24
C GLY A 41 -7.99 -11.95 -6.08
N GLN A 42 -6.89 -11.34 -5.63
CA GLN A 42 -6.23 -10.26 -6.36
C GLN A 42 -5.61 -10.79 -7.66
N PRO A 43 -5.97 -10.20 -8.82
CA PRO A 43 -5.34 -10.59 -10.08
C PRO A 43 -3.91 -10.07 -10.18
N GLU A 44 -3.17 -10.57 -11.16
CA GLU A 44 -1.82 -10.10 -11.43
C GLU A 44 -1.83 -8.78 -12.23
N GLY A 45 -0.69 -8.11 -12.26
CA GLY A 45 -0.48 -6.92 -13.08
C GLY A 45 -1.23 -5.70 -12.61
N LYS A 46 -1.48 -4.79 -13.54
CA LYS A 46 -2.12 -3.51 -13.26
C LYS A 46 -3.54 -3.68 -12.68
N GLU A 47 -4.28 -4.69 -13.12
CA GLU A 47 -5.60 -4.97 -12.56
C GLU A 47 -5.52 -5.39 -11.09
N GLY A 48 -4.44 -6.05 -10.69
CA GLY A 48 -4.17 -6.36 -9.29
C GLY A 48 -3.96 -5.10 -8.46
N VAL A 49 -3.28 -4.10 -9.02
CA VAL A 49 -3.09 -2.81 -8.36
C VAL A 49 -4.43 -2.12 -8.15
N ARG A 50 -5.30 -2.11 -9.17
CA ARG A 50 -6.66 -1.54 -9.06
C ARG A 50 -7.47 -2.27 -8.00
N PHE A 51 -7.42 -3.59 -8.01
CA PHE A 51 -8.11 -4.43 -7.03
C PHE A 51 -7.68 -4.08 -5.60
N PHE A 52 -6.37 -4.01 -5.37
CA PHE A 52 -5.82 -3.68 -4.06
C PHE A 52 -6.30 -2.31 -3.58
N VAL A 53 -6.16 -1.29 -4.41
CA VAL A 53 -6.57 0.07 -4.06
C VAL A 53 -8.06 0.12 -3.74
N SER A 54 -8.90 -0.52 -4.56
CA SER A 54 -10.35 -0.55 -4.35
C SER A 54 -10.70 -1.22 -3.03
N MET A 55 -10.10 -2.38 -2.74
CA MET A 55 -10.36 -3.12 -1.50
C MET A 55 -9.94 -2.32 -0.27
N MET A 56 -8.79 -1.66 -0.32
CA MET A 56 -8.32 -0.85 0.80
C MET A 56 -9.24 0.35 1.03
N ARG A 57 -9.68 1.00 -0.03
CA ARG A 57 -10.57 2.17 0.11
C ARG A 57 -11.97 1.80 0.59
N GLU A 58 -12.47 0.62 0.23
CA GLU A 58 -13.75 0.14 0.75
C GLU A 58 -13.68 -0.21 2.24
N ALA A 59 -12.55 -0.76 2.67
CA ALA A 59 -12.37 -1.20 4.05
C ALA A 59 -11.99 -0.07 5.00
N PHE A 60 -11.24 0.92 4.50
CA PHE A 60 -10.66 1.97 5.34
C PHE A 60 -10.96 3.35 4.79
N SER A 61 -11.20 4.29 5.71
CA SER A 61 -11.32 5.72 5.39
C SER A 61 -10.10 6.47 5.93
N ASP A 62 -9.95 7.73 5.49
CA ASP A 62 -8.85 8.61 5.91
C ASP A 62 -7.47 7.98 5.68
N LEU A 63 -7.35 7.20 4.61
CA LEU A 63 -6.09 6.56 4.25
C LEU A 63 -5.05 7.60 3.89
N LYS A 64 -3.89 7.52 4.54
CA LYS A 64 -2.75 8.39 4.29
C LYS A 64 -1.46 7.59 4.41
N ALA A 65 -0.54 7.86 3.52
CA ALA A 65 0.79 7.26 3.57
C ALA A 65 1.86 8.35 3.55
N THR A 66 2.91 8.15 4.32
CA THR A 66 4.03 9.07 4.38
C THR A 66 5.32 8.30 4.16
N VAL A 67 6.06 8.66 3.13
CA VAL A 67 7.36 8.07 2.83
C VAL A 67 8.38 8.62 3.83
N GLY A 68 9.05 7.70 4.53
CA GLY A 68 10.12 8.00 5.47
C GLY A 68 11.50 7.80 4.85
N PRO A 69 12.43 7.16 5.56
CA PRO A 69 13.77 6.92 5.02
C PRO A 69 13.71 6.18 3.70
N ALA A 70 14.46 6.68 2.71
CA ALA A 70 14.48 6.12 1.37
C ALA A 70 15.92 6.10 0.84
N VAL A 71 16.22 5.08 0.04
CA VAL A 71 17.50 4.94 -0.64
C VAL A 71 17.22 4.60 -2.10
N GLU A 72 18.08 5.09 -3.00
CA GLU A 72 17.97 4.80 -4.41
C GLU A 72 19.31 4.39 -5.00
N SER A 73 19.26 3.53 -6.01
CA SER A 73 20.40 3.15 -6.81
C SER A 73 19.94 2.79 -8.22
N GLY A 74 20.40 3.53 -9.21
CA GLY A 74 20.00 3.31 -10.60
C GLY A 74 18.51 3.50 -10.80
N ASP A 75 17.83 2.45 -11.28
CA ASP A 75 16.39 2.45 -11.53
C ASP A 75 15.58 1.85 -10.39
N MET A 76 16.19 1.68 -9.21
CA MET A 76 15.53 1.09 -8.05
C MET A 76 15.52 2.03 -6.86
N ALA A 77 14.46 1.97 -6.08
CA ALA A 77 14.33 2.72 -4.84
C ALA A 77 13.70 1.85 -3.76
N SER A 78 14.10 2.08 -2.52
CA SER A 78 13.49 1.44 -1.36
C SER A 78 13.13 2.50 -0.34
N ALA A 79 11.97 2.35 0.28
CA ALA A 79 11.49 3.30 1.29
C ALA A 79 10.69 2.62 2.38
N GLU A 80 10.82 3.17 3.59
CA GLU A 80 9.87 2.89 4.66
C GLU A 80 8.66 3.81 4.46
N VAL A 81 7.46 3.25 4.59
CA VAL A 81 6.21 3.99 4.45
C VAL A 81 5.38 3.78 5.70
N THR A 82 4.87 4.87 6.27
CA THR A 82 3.91 4.82 7.37
C THR A 82 2.51 5.01 6.79
N ILE A 83 1.62 4.07 7.06
CA ILE A 83 0.25 4.10 6.54
C ILE A 83 -0.71 4.20 7.71
N THR A 84 -1.60 5.19 7.65
CA THR A 84 -2.65 5.40 8.65
C THR A 84 -4.02 5.34 8.02
N GLY A 85 -5.02 5.00 8.81
CA GLY A 85 -6.39 4.96 8.36
C GLY A 85 -7.33 4.56 9.48
N ARG A 86 -8.60 4.34 9.12
CA ARG A 86 -9.66 3.96 10.04
C ARG A 86 -10.51 2.87 9.43
N HIS A 87 -10.82 1.85 10.21
CA HIS A 87 -11.56 0.68 9.75
C HIS A 87 -13.06 0.95 9.73
N THR A 88 -13.58 1.40 8.58
CA THR A 88 -14.97 1.83 8.43
C THR A 88 -15.80 0.95 7.50
N GLY A 89 -15.18 -0.03 6.87
CA GLY A 89 -15.86 -1.02 6.04
C GLY A 89 -15.34 -2.41 6.33
N GLU A 90 -15.97 -3.43 5.75
CA GLU A 90 -15.51 -4.81 5.94
C GLU A 90 -14.13 -5.02 5.31
N PHE A 91 -13.24 -5.69 6.03
CA PHE A 91 -11.92 -6.07 5.55
C PHE A 91 -11.66 -7.55 5.80
N MET A 92 -11.48 -8.33 4.74
CA MET A 92 -11.19 -9.76 4.80
C MET A 92 -12.14 -10.53 5.74
N GLY A 93 -13.43 -10.22 5.64
CA GLY A 93 -14.45 -10.84 6.46
C GLY A 93 -14.61 -10.24 7.85
N VAL A 94 -13.81 -9.23 8.22
CA VAL A 94 -13.91 -8.56 9.52
C VAL A 94 -14.82 -7.35 9.37
N PRO A 95 -15.96 -7.31 10.09
CA PRO A 95 -16.85 -6.14 10.04
C PRO A 95 -16.15 -4.88 10.54
N ALA A 96 -16.60 -3.71 10.08
CA ALA A 96 -16.05 -2.42 10.47
C ALA A 96 -16.02 -2.26 12.00
N THR A 97 -14.86 -1.92 12.54
CA THR A 97 -14.65 -1.74 13.98
C THR A 97 -14.55 -0.27 14.39
N ASP A 98 -14.46 0.63 13.40
CA ASP A 98 -14.26 2.05 13.61
C ASP A 98 -12.94 2.41 14.32
N LYS A 99 -12.01 1.48 14.36
CA LYS A 99 -10.70 1.68 14.98
C LYS A 99 -9.71 2.26 13.98
N SER A 100 -8.85 3.15 14.48
CA SER A 100 -7.74 3.71 13.71
C SER A 100 -6.54 2.79 13.78
N PHE A 101 -5.70 2.87 12.74
CA PHE A 101 -4.45 2.10 12.71
C PHE A 101 -3.30 2.96 12.20
N GLU A 102 -2.10 2.56 12.59
CA GLU A 102 -0.85 3.08 12.04
C GLU A 102 0.12 1.92 11.88
N ILE A 103 0.49 1.64 10.66
CA ILE A 103 1.38 0.52 10.33
C ILE A 103 2.50 0.97 9.41
N LYS A 104 3.51 0.11 9.27
CA LYS A 104 4.64 0.36 8.39
C LYS A 104 4.73 -0.68 7.29
N SER A 105 5.25 -0.23 6.17
CA SER A 105 5.57 -1.06 5.01
C SER A 105 6.98 -0.71 4.58
N ILE A 106 7.70 -1.68 4.04
CA ILE A 106 8.93 -1.44 3.30
C ILE A 106 8.64 -1.79 1.85
N ASP A 107 8.78 -0.81 0.99
CA ASP A 107 8.54 -0.96 -0.44
C ASP A 107 9.85 -0.84 -1.21
N ILE A 108 10.02 -1.69 -2.20
CA ILE A 108 11.09 -1.60 -3.19
C ILE A 108 10.43 -1.50 -4.56
N VAL A 109 10.83 -0.52 -5.36
CA VAL A 109 10.31 -0.36 -6.72
C VAL A 109 11.45 -0.31 -7.72
N ARG A 110 11.22 -0.91 -8.88
CA ARG A 110 12.01 -0.65 -10.07
C ARG A 110 11.16 0.22 -10.98
N PHE A 111 11.73 1.31 -11.46
CA PHE A 111 10.96 2.26 -12.27
C PHE A 111 11.53 2.39 -13.66
N GLU A 112 10.65 2.62 -14.63
CA GLU A 112 10.93 2.86 -16.04
C GLU A 112 10.14 4.07 -16.49
N ASP A 113 10.81 5.06 -17.05
CA ASP A 113 10.16 6.27 -17.58
C ASP A 113 9.19 6.93 -16.59
N GLY A 114 9.58 6.95 -15.30
CA GLY A 114 8.78 7.57 -14.25
C GLY A 114 7.60 6.73 -13.75
N LYS A 115 7.52 5.46 -14.16
CA LYS A 115 6.46 4.55 -13.73
C LYS A 115 7.02 3.34 -12.99
N CYS A 116 6.25 2.80 -12.06
CA CYS A 116 6.60 1.57 -11.38
C CYS A 116 6.42 0.38 -12.34
N ALA A 117 7.51 -0.32 -12.61
CA ALA A 117 7.51 -1.50 -13.47
C ALA A 117 7.59 -2.79 -12.67
N GLU A 118 8.12 -2.74 -11.46
CA GLU A 118 8.26 -3.91 -10.60
C GLU A 118 8.25 -3.47 -9.14
N HIS A 119 7.58 -4.24 -8.30
CA HIS A 119 7.40 -3.90 -6.88
C HIS A 119 7.64 -5.11 -6.01
N TRP A 120 8.38 -4.90 -4.92
CA TRP A 120 8.51 -5.83 -3.80
C TRP A 120 8.08 -5.08 -2.54
N GLY A 121 7.46 -5.76 -1.62
CA GLY A 121 7.06 -5.10 -0.40
C GLY A 121 6.72 -6.06 0.71
N VAL A 122 6.84 -5.58 1.93
CA VAL A 122 6.37 -6.27 3.12
C VAL A 122 5.65 -5.25 3.97
N THR A 123 4.37 -5.50 4.19
CA THR A 123 3.51 -4.66 5.02
C THR A 123 3.27 -5.38 6.35
N ASP A 124 3.27 -4.63 7.44
CA ASP A 124 3.01 -5.18 8.77
C ASP A 124 1.52 -5.47 8.95
N ASN A 125 1.06 -6.51 8.28
CA ASN A 125 -0.36 -6.89 8.30
C ASN A 125 -0.77 -7.45 9.66
N MET A 126 0.14 -8.05 10.40
CA MET A 126 -0.16 -8.52 11.75
C MET A 126 -0.50 -7.34 12.66
N ALA A 127 0.27 -6.26 12.60
CA ALA A 127 -0.02 -5.05 13.36
C ALA A 127 -1.38 -4.46 12.96
N LEU A 128 -1.71 -4.45 11.65
CA LEU A 128 -2.99 -3.99 11.17
C LEU A 128 -4.13 -4.80 11.80
N MET A 129 -4.04 -6.12 11.71
CA MET A 129 -5.10 -7.01 12.23
C MET A 129 -5.26 -6.88 13.75
N MET A 130 -4.18 -6.71 14.49
CA MET A 130 -4.25 -6.45 15.93
C MET A 130 -4.89 -5.11 16.24
N GLN A 131 -4.50 -4.06 15.51
CA GLN A 131 -4.99 -2.69 15.78
C GLN A 131 -6.47 -2.52 15.45
N ILE A 132 -6.97 -3.20 14.43
CA ILE A 132 -8.41 -3.17 14.13
C ILE A 132 -9.22 -4.18 14.97
N GLY A 133 -8.53 -4.97 15.79
CA GLY A 133 -9.18 -5.91 16.70
C GLY A 133 -9.58 -7.24 16.07
N ALA A 134 -9.08 -7.57 14.88
CA ALA A 134 -9.37 -8.82 14.19
C ALA A 134 -8.67 -10.02 14.84
N ILE A 135 -7.49 -9.78 15.42
CA ILE A 135 -6.76 -10.78 16.21
C ILE A 135 -6.34 -10.16 17.55
N PRO A 136 -6.21 -10.96 18.61
CA PRO A 136 -5.82 -10.43 19.91
C PRO A 136 -4.34 -10.00 19.90
N GLU A 137 -4.04 -8.95 20.66
CA GLU A 137 -2.66 -8.56 20.90
C GLU A 137 -1.95 -9.60 21.76
N PRO A 138 -0.63 -9.81 21.58
CA PRO A 138 0.12 -10.71 22.44
C PRO A 138 0.05 -10.25 23.90
N ALA A 139 -0.02 -11.21 24.82
CA ALA A 139 0.05 -10.91 26.25
C ALA A 139 1.39 -10.24 26.57
N GLN A 140 1.35 -9.17 27.33
CA GLN A 140 2.55 -8.52 27.81
C GLN A 140 3.07 -9.29 29.01
N THR A 141 4.38 -9.54 29.00
CA THR A 141 5.07 -10.23 30.11
C THR A 141 5.99 -9.28 30.85
#